data_80fc4fead96d3825f60fec67ddc7208c
#
_entry.id   80fc4fead96d3825f60fec67ddc7208c
#
_cell.length_a   1.000
_cell.length_b   1.000
_cell.length_c   1.000
_cell.angle_alpha   90.00
_cell.angle_beta   90.00
_cell.angle_gamma   90.00
#
_symmetry.space_group_name_H-M   'P 1'
#
loop_
_entity.id
_entity.type
_entity.pdbx_description
1 polymer ?
#
loop_
_entity_poly.entity_id
_entity_poly.type
_entity_poly.pdbx_seq_one_letter_code
_entity_poly.pdbx_strand_id
1 'polypeptide(L)'
;MKIFKSMLFYIAMLCIPTIGFAEEIVGIDQKIDQFFSTYLGWFANAIFYGVKIEDGVTFPLIVAWLFVAAIVFTFYFGFVQFRRFRLSLDIVSGKYTDPNAKEAGEVSHFQALTTALSGTVGLGNIAGVGVALAIGGPGATFWMIVCGLFGMASKFTECTLGVKYRNENADGTVSGGPMYYLSKAFKEKGHVKIGKFLAVGFAIMTIFSTFGAGNMFQGNQANAMIVQTFGIAPGYGWVTGIILALLVASVIIGGMPSIGSVTSKLVPFMAILYIGMSLIVLIYHYDQIGSAIEQIFVGAFTGAGVAGGFIGALIQGLKRATFSNEAGVGTSAIAHAAVKTKEPITEGFVSLLEPFIDTVIICTMTALVITISGMNTGELSGVSLTSAAFTETSFIFEYLLAMTVVMFAFSTMVSYSYYGLKAWTYLFGESKTNEIVYKTIFCLFVIVGTSISFSA
;
A
#
# COMPACT_ATOMS: atom_id res chain seq x y z
N MET A 1 -4.38 27.43 -13.57
CA MET A 1 -5.11 26.66 -14.58
C MET A 1 -4.40 26.55 -15.94
N LYS A 2 -3.86 27.63 -16.56
CA LYS A 2 -3.10 27.54 -17.83
C LYS A 2 -1.76 26.79 -17.71
N ILE A 3 -0.99 27.01 -16.65
CA ILE A 3 0.32 26.36 -16.43
C ILE A 3 0.16 24.84 -16.23
N PHE A 4 -0.91 24.41 -15.54
CA PHE A 4 -1.17 23.01 -15.28
C PHE A 4 -1.66 22.24 -16.53
N LYS A 5 -2.43 22.91 -17.40
CA LYS A 5 -2.79 22.34 -18.72
C LYS A 5 -1.58 22.14 -19.62
N SER A 6 -0.62 23.06 -19.54
CA SER A 6 0.65 22.95 -20.26
C SER A 6 1.49 21.80 -19.73
N MET A 7 1.55 21.59 -18.41
CA MET A 7 2.30 20.50 -17.78
C MET A 7 1.70 19.13 -18.11
N LEU A 8 0.36 19.00 -18.13
CA LEU A 8 -0.33 17.79 -18.57
C LEU A 8 -0.10 17.47 -20.05
N PHE A 9 -0.02 18.50 -20.90
CA PHE A 9 0.29 18.35 -22.32
C PHE A 9 1.73 17.86 -22.53
N TYR A 10 2.69 18.35 -21.75
CA TYR A 10 4.08 17.87 -21.80
C TYR A 10 4.24 16.45 -21.24
N ILE A 11 3.52 16.07 -20.19
CA ILE A 11 3.49 14.70 -19.66
C ILE A 11 2.87 13.74 -20.69
N ALA A 12 1.80 14.13 -21.37
CA ALA A 12 1.20 13.33 -22.44
C ALA A 12 2.10 13.20 -23.67
N MET A 13 2.88 14.24 -24.00
CA MET A 13 3.87 14.19 -25.10
C MET A 13 5.06 13.28 -24.80
N LEU A 14 5.45 13.13 -23.52
CA LEU A 14 6.52 12.19 -23.10
C LEU A 14 6.11 10.71 -23.21
N CYS A 15 4.81 10.43 -23.36
CA CYS A 15 4.27 9.06 -23.51
C CYS A 15 4.14 8.60 -24.98
N ILE A 16 4.54 9.40 -25.97
CA ILE A 16 4.50 8.98 -27.38
C ILE A 16 5.84 8.32 -27.75
N PRO A 17 5.86 7.01 -28.08
CA PRO A 17 7.09 6.35 -28.52
C PRO A 17 7.51 6.91 -29.88
N THR A 18 8.63 7.63 -29.93
CA THR A 18 9.31 7.98 -31.20
C THR A 18 10.00 6.73 -31.74
N ILE A 19 9.42 6.16 -32.78
CA ILE A 19 10.07 5.13 -33.62
C ILE A 19 11.16 5.82 -34.42
N GLY A 20 12.42 5.47 -34.18
CA GLY A 20 13.48 5.96 -35.06
C GLY A 20 14.91 5.74 -34.58
N PHE A 21 15.56 4.74 -35.16
CA PHE A 21 17.03 4.54 -35.47
C PHE A 21 18.05 4.31 -34.34
N ALA A 22 18.87 3.29 -34.57
CA ALA A 22 19.92 2.74 -33.73
C ALA A 22 21.10 3.73 -33.52
N GLU A 23 21.17 4.31 -32.38
CA GLU A 23 22.36 4.72 -31.63
C GLU A 23 22.20 4.09 -30.24
N GLU A 24 23.31 3.82 -29.50
CA GLU A 24 23.29 3.18 -28.19
C GLU A 24 22.07 3.64 -27.39
N ILE A 25 21.04 2.80 -27.39
CA ILE A 25 19.73 3.15 -26.81
C ILE A 25 19.94 3.09 -25.32
N VAL A 26 20.29 4.21 -24.73
CA VAL A 26 19.96 4.49 -23.33
C VAL A 26 18.47 4.17 -23.24
N GLY A 27 18.11 3.07 -22.60
CA GLY A 27 16.77 2.54 -22.61
C GLY A 27 15.77 3.64 -22.18
N ILE A 28 14.56 3.57 -22.68
CA ILE A 28 13.50 4.52 -22.29
C ILE A 28 13.41 4.60 -20.77
N ASP A 29 13.62 3.49 -20.09
CA ASP A 29 13.72 3.30 -18.65
C ASP A 29 14.79 4.18 -18.02
N GLN A 30 16.01 4.17 -18.53
CA GLN A 30 17.13 4.99 -18.04
C GLN A 30 16.87 6.49 -18.22
N LYS A 31 16.21 6.87 -19.32
CA LYS A 31 15.81 8.29 -19.54
C LYS A 31 14.73 8.72 -18.57
N ILE A 32 13.78 7.85 -18.26
CA ILE A 32 12.71 8.11 -17.27
C ILE A 32 13.34 8.20 -15.87
N ASP A 33 14.19 7.26 -15.48
CA ASP A 33 14.90 7.27 -14.20
C ASP A 33 15.76 8.52 -14.04
N GLN A 34 16.49 8.89 -15.08
CA GLN A 34 17.30 10.10 -15.08
C GLN A 34 16.44 11.38 -14.97
N PHE A 35 15.28 11.42 -15.61
CA PHE A 35 14.33 12.51 -15.47
C PHE A 35 13.82 12.60 -14.03
N PHE A 36 13.32 11.50 -13.46
CA PHE A 36 12.78 11.50 -12.09
C PHE A 36 13.87 11.78 -11.05
N SER A 37 15.06 11.20 -11.16
CA SER A 37 16.18 11.45 -10.25
C SER A 37 16.65 12.91 -10.32
N THR A 38 16.72 13.50 -11.50
CA THR A 38 17.17 14.88 -11.70
C THR A 38 16.15 15.89 -11.17
N TYR A 39 14.85 15.70 -11.46
CA TYR A 39 13.83 16.69 -11.16
C TYR A 39 13.07 16.43 -9.84
N LEU A 40 12.98 15.18 -9.37
CA LEU A 40 12.28 14.81 -8.15
C LEU A 40 13.18 14.21 -7.07
N GLY A 41 14.44 13.92 -7.35
CA GLY A 41 15.37 13.35 -6.37
C GLY A 41 15.53 14.23 -5.13
N TRP A 42 15.56 15.56 -5.28
CA TRP A 42 15.60 16.49 -4.15
C TRP A 42 14.38 16.35 -3.24
N PHE A 43 13.21 16.07 -3.82
CA PHE A 43 11.96 15.92 -3.09
C PHE A 43 11.93 14.60 -2.31
N ALA A 44 12.36 13.49 -2.93
CA ALA A 44 12.53 12.21 -2.25
C ALA A 44 13.53 12.36 -1.09
N ASN A 45 14.68 13.02 -1.32
CA ASN A 45 15.67 13.29 -0.29
C ASN A 45 15.12 14.16 0.85
N ALA A 46 14.23 15.11 0.56
CA ALA A 46 13.59 15.95 1.57
C ALA A 46 12.58 15.15 2.42
N ILE A 47 11.75 14.30 1.80
CA ILE A 47 10.79 13.44 2.52
C ILE A 47 11.50 12.41 3.39
N PHE A 48 12.50 11.72 2.83
CA PHE A 48 13.28 10.71 3.55
C PHE A 48 14.48 11.27 4.29
N TYR A 49 14.51 12.60 4.48
CA TYR A 49 15.53 13.24 5.31
C TYR A 49 15.58 12.58 6.68
N GLY A 50 16.78 12.23 7.13
CA GLY A 50 16.95 11.49 8.35
C GLY A 50 18.19 11.90 9.13
N VAL A 51 18.26 11.42 10.35
CA VAL A 51 19.43 11.58 11.22
C VAL A 51 20.40 10.43 10.93
N LYS A 52 21.65 10.76 10.60
CA LYS A 52 22.71 9.75 10.52
C LYS A 52 23.00 9.25 11.94
N ILE A 53 22.89 7.93 12.12
CA ILE A 53 23.18 7.27 13.40
C ILE A 53 24.58 6.65 13.36
N GLU A 54 24.91 6.02 12.24
CA GLU A 54 26.22 5.43 11.93
C GLU A 54 26.54 5.62 10.45
N ASP A 55 27.79 5.36 10.05
CA ASP A 55 28.17 5.41 8.63
C ASP A 55 27.35 4.41 7.81
N GLY A 56 26.61 4.94 6.86
CA GLY A 56 25.70 4.17 6.01
C GLY A 56 24.28 3.95 6.59
N VAL A 57 24.01 4.30 7.85
CA VAL A 57 22.70 4.12 8.50
C VAL A 57 22.05 5.46 8.81
N THR A 58 20.95 5.74 8.12
CA THR A 58 20.15 6.96 8.31
C THR A 58 18.75 6.59 8.78
N PHE A 59 18.29 7.20 9.87
CA PHE A 59 16.93 7.03 10.37
C PHE A 59 16.01 8.11 9.78
N PRO A 60 15.08 7.77 8.85
CA PRO A 60 14.19 8.76 8.25
C PRO A 60 13.25 9.37 9.30
N LEU A 61 13.21 10.70 9.39
CA LEU A 61 12.37 11.41 10.37
C LEU A 61 10.89 11.13 10.19
N ILE A 62 10.43 10.94 8.95
CA ILE A 62 9.03 10.63 8.68
C ILE A 62 8.61 9.29 9.30
N VAL A 63 9.48 8.27 9.24
CA VAL A 63 9.22 6.95 9.84
C VAL A 63 9.18 7.07 11.37
N ALA A 64 10.14 7.81 11.96
CA ALA A 64 10.14 8.11 13.39
C ALA A 64 8.86 8.82 13.82
N TRP A 65 8.42 9.84 13.08
CA TRP A 65 7.20 10.59 13.35
C TRP A 65 5.96 9.71 13.35
N LEU A 66 5.79 8.88 12.32
CA LEU A 66 4.64 7.98 12.20
C LEU A 66 4.60 6.96 13.34
N PHE A 67 5.75 6.40 13.70
CA PHE A 67 5.83 5.43 14.80
C PHE A 67 5.57 6.08 16.17
N VAL A 68 6.13 7.25 16.44
CA VAL A 68 5.87 8.01 17.67
C VAL A 68 4.40 8.39 17.77
N ALA A 69 3.79 8.85 16.67
CA ALA A 69 2.35 9.15 16.63
C ALA A 69 1.50 7.91 16.96
N ALA A 70 1.87 6.74 16.42
CA ALA A 70 1.18 5.48 16.68
C ALA A 70 1.26 5.07 18.17
N ILE A 71 2.43 5.28 18.81
CA ILE A 71 2.61 5.08 20.24
C ILE A 71 1.72 6.06 21.03
N VAL A 72 1.77 7.35 20.71
CA VAL A 72 0.96 8.39 21.38
C VAL A 72 -0.53 8.05 21.29
N PHE A 73 -1.05 7.69 20.11
CA PHE A 73 -2.45 7.31 19.94
C PHE A 73 -2.80 6.04 20.72
N THR A 74 -1.91 5.06 20.76
CA THR A 74 -2.14 3.83 21.55
C THR A 74 -2.34 4.15 23.04
N PHE A 75 -1.46 4.98 23.61
CA PHE A 75 -1.60 5.38 25.02
C PHE A 75 -2.81 6.31 25.24
N TYR A 76 -3.04 7.27 24.35
CA TYR A 76 -4.15 8.21 24.44
C TYR A 76 -5.51 7.51 24.43
N PHE A 77 -5.69 6.49 23.58
CA PHE A 77 -6.92 5.70 23.53
C PHE A 77 -6.92 4.48 24.47
N GLY A 78 -5.94 4.37 25.37
CA GLY A 78 -5.88 3.30 26.37
C GLY A 78 -5.85 1.91 25.75
N PHE A 79 -4.97 1.71 24.77
CA PHE A 79 -4.79 0.43 24.07
C PHE A 79 -6.08 -0.08 23.39
N VAL A 80 -6.78 0.81 22.68
CA VAL A 80 -8.05 0.53 22.01
C VAL A 80 -8.01 -0.71 21.11
N GLN A 81 -6.89 -0.96 20.45
CA GLN A 81 -6.66 -2.08 19.54
C GLN A 81 -6.78 -3.44 20.23
N PHE A 82 -6.42 -3.56 21.50
CA PHE A 82 -6.57 -4.80 22.27
C PHE A 82 -7.94 -4.88 22.97
N ARG A 83 -8.38 -3.77 23.55
CA ARG A 83 -9.63 -3.71 24.32
C ARG A 83 -10.89 -3.85 23.48
N ARG A 84 -10.83 -3.42 22.22
CA ARG A 84 -11.99 -3.35 21.31
C ARG A 84 -11.86 -4.22 20.06
N PHE A 85 -10.86 -5.09 20.00
CA PHE A 85 -10.63 -5.97 18.85
C PHE A 85 -11.86 -6.84 18.52
N ARG A 86 -12.50 -7.42 19.53
CA ARG A 86 -13.71 -8.22 19.32
C ARG A 86 -14.87 -7.37 18.76
N LEU A 87 -15.01 -6.14 19.24
CA LEU A 87 -16.02 -5.21 18.72
C LEU A 87 -15.79 -4.93 17.22
N SER A 88 -14.55 -4.80 16.79
CA SER A 88 -14.21 -4.62 15.36
C SER A 88 -14.72 -5.78 14.51
N LEU A 89 -14.55 -7.02 14.96
CA LEU A 89 -15.07 -8.21 14.30
C LEU A 89 -16.58 -8.25 14.27
N ASP A 90 -17.23 -7.91 15.40
CA ASP A 90 -18.70 -7.85 15.50
C ASP A 90 -19.30 -6.81 14.54
N ILE A 91 -18.66 -5.64 14.37
CA ILE A 91 -19.11 -4.59 13.42
C ILE A 91 -18.97 -5.09 11.98
N VAL A 92 -17.81 -5.62 11.63
CA VAL A 92 -17.53 -6.11 10.26
C VAL A 92 -18.46 -7.27 9.88
N SER A 93 -18.82 -8.12 10.84
CA SER A 93 -19.78 -9.21 10.61
C SER A 93 -21.23 -8.74 10.38
N GLY A 94 -21.50 -7.43 10.53
CA GLY A 94 -22.83 -6.85 10.33
C GLY A 94 -23.74 -6.92 11.55
N LYS A 95 -23.25 -7.32 12.72
CA LYS A 95 -24.07 -7.47 13.96
C LYS A 95 -24.76 -6.16 14.39
N TYR A 96 -24.19 -5.02 14.05
CA TYR A 96 -24.71 -3.70 14.39
C TYR A 96 -25.26 -2.95 13.15
N THR A 97 -25.42 -3.61 12.02
CA THR A 97 -25.95 -3.01 10.80
C THR A 97 -27.48 -3.13 10.81
N ASP A 98 -28.19 -2.00 10.76
CA ASP A 98 -29.62 -1.98 10.52
C ASP A 98 -29.89 -1.99 9.00
N PRO A 99 -30.48 -3.06 8.43
CA PRO A 99 -30.77 -3.15 7.01
C PRO A 99 -31.73 -2.07 6.49
N ASN A 100 -32.53 -1.47 7.39
CA ASN A 100 -33.54 -0.47 7.05
C ASN A 100 -33.03 0.97 7.25
N ALA A 101 -31.85 1.16 7.82
CA ALA A 101 -31.30 2.48 8.06
C ALA A 101 -30.97 3.18 6.71
N LYS A 102 -31.56 4.36 6.51
CA LYS A 102 -31.18 5.25 5.41
C LYS A 102 -29.99 6.09 5.81
N GLU A 103 -28.80 5.50 5.72
CA GLU A 103 -27.55 6.17 6.06
C GLU A 103 -26.80 6.60 4.80
N ALA A 104 -26.16 7.77 4.86
CA ALA A 104 -25.30 8.21 3.79
C ALA A 104 -24.07 7.29 3.66
N GLY A 105 -23.65 7.03 2.43
CA GLY A 105 -22.54 6.15 2.10
C GLY A 105 -22.87 5.20 0.96
N GLU A 106 -21.83 4.56 0.45
CA GLU A 106 -21.89 3.77 -0.79
C GLU A 106 -21.72 2.26 -0.54
N VAL A 107 -21.02 1.89 0.54
CA VAL A 107 -20.58 0.50 0.81
C VAL A 107 -20.83 0.09 2.27
N SER A 108 -20.81 -1.23 2.53
CA SER A 108 -20.87 -1.77 3.89
C SER A 108 -19.52 -1.67 4.62
N HIS A 109 -19.50 -1.87 5.93
CA HIS A 109 -18.28 -1.95 6.76
C HIS A 109 -17.26 -2.97 6.21
N PHE A 110 -17.74 -4.16 5.84
CA PHE A 110 -16.91 -5.21 5.26
C PHE A 110 -16.32 -4.80 3.90
N GLN A 111 -17.11 -4.15 3.04
CA GLN A 111 -16.65 -3.66 1.75
C GLN A 111 -15.64 -2.51 1.89
N ALA A 112 -15.83 -1.60 2.85
CA ALA A 112 -14.88 -0.54 3.16
C ALA A 112 -13.55 -1.13 3.65
N LEU A 113 -13.59 -2.06 4.62
CA LEU A 113 -12.43 -2.77 5.12
C LEU A 113 -11.68 -3.52 4.01
N THR A 114 -12.39 -4.30 3.19
CA THR A 114 -11.74 -5.07 2.13
C THR A 114 -11.20 -4.17 1.01
N THR A 115 -11.81 -3.02 0.75
CA THR A 115 -11.24 -2.02 -0.17
C THR A 115 -9.96 -1.41 0.40
N ALA A 116 -9.92 -1.08 1.69
CA ALA A 116 -8.72 -0.57 2.35
C ALA A 116 -7.62 -1.65 2.39
N LEU A 117 -7.96 -2.88 2.80
CA LEU A 117 -7.03 -4.02 2.76
C LEU A 117 -6.52 -4.32 1.34
N SER A 118 -7.35 -4.15 0.32
CA SER A 118 -6.94 -4.29 -1.08
C SER A 118 -5.85 -3.28 -1.46
N GLY A 119 -5.86 -2.09 -0.87
CA GLY A 119 -4.81 -1.09 -1.05
C GLY A 119 -3.51 -1.46 -0.33
N THR A 120 -3.60 -1.98 0.88
CA THR A 120 -2.46 -2.28 1.76
C THR A 120 -1.89 -3.67 1.55
N VAL A 121 -2.74 -4.72 1.47
CA VAL A 121 -2.33 -6.10 1.17
C VAL A 121 -1.97 -6.22 -0.30
N GLY A 122 -0.70 -6.01 -0.59
CA GLY A 122 -0.13 -5.94 -1.92
C GLY A 122 1.29 -6.46 -1.96
N LEU A 123 2.07 -5.92 -2.89
CA LEU A 123 3.47 -6.28 -3.02
C LEU A 123 4.34 -5.83 -1.85
N GLY A 124 3.85 -4.92 -1.00
CA GLY A 124 4.48 -4.58 0.27
C GLY A 124 4.66 -5.78 1.20
N ASN A 125 3.68 -6.69 1.24
CA ASN A 125 3.68 -7.88 2.08
C ASN A 125 4.58 -9.00 1.55
N ILE A 126 4.90 -9.00 0.27
CA ILE A 126 5.72 -10.02 -0.41
C ILE A 126 7.12 -9.46 -0.67
N ALA A 127 7.23 -8.56 -1.63
CA ALA A 127 8.50 -7.94 -2.01
C ALA A 127 9.07 -7.04 -0.90
N GLY A 128 8.21 -6.26 -0.24
CA GLY A 128 8.62 -5.37 0.85
C GLY A 128 9.23 -6.12 2.02
N VAL A 129 8.63 -7.24 2.43
CA VAL A 129 9.17 -8.11 3.48
C VAL A 129 10.48 -8.75 3.05
N GLY A 130 10.57 -9.23 1.78
CA GLY A 130 11.83 -9.73 1.23
C GLY A 130 12.97 -8.71 1.30
N VAL A 131 12.69 -7.43 0.97
CA VAL A 131 13.69 -6.36 1.14
C VAL A 131 14.01 -6.10 2.61
N ALA A 132 13.00 -6.14 3.51
CA ALA A 132 13.24 -5.94 4.94
C ALA A 132 14.21 -6.98 5.51
N LEU A 133 14.03 -8.25 5.13
CA LEU A 133 14.89 -9.34 5.61
C LEU A 133 16.27 -9.33 4.94
N ALA A 134 16.34 -9.03 3.64
CA ALA A 134 17.63 -8.93 2.94
C ALA A 134 18.55 -7.84 3.54
N ILE A 135 17.98 -6.71 3.98
CA ILE A 135 18.76 -5.58 4.52
C ILE A 135 18.80 -5.60 6.06
N GLY A 136 17.68 -5.89 6.70
CA GLY A 136 17.49 -5.78 8.15
C GLY A 136 17.55 -7.12 8.89
N GLY A 137 17.79 -8.23 8.17
CA GLY A 137 17.78 -9.58 8.72
C GLY A 137 16.43 -9.99 9.33
N PRO A 138 16.34 -11.21 9.90
CA PRO A 138 15.11 -11.72 10.50
C PRO A 138 14.54 -10.82 11.61
N GLY A 139 15.41 -10.10 12.35
CA GLY A 139 15.02 -9.18 13.41
C GLY A 139 14.11 -8.02 12.98
N ALA A 140 14.17 -7.64 11.71
CA ALA A 140 13.25 -6.62 11.16
C ALA A 140 11.78 -7.04 11.30
N THR A 141 11.49 -8.35 11.27
CA THR A 141 10.13 -8.90 11.43
C THR A 141 9.52 -8.53 12.78
N PHE A 142 10.30 -8.64 13.87
CA PHE A 142 9.82 -8.24 15.19
C PHE A 142 9.37 -6.78 15.21
N TRP A 143 10.16 -5.89 14.63
CA TRP A 143 9.86 -4.45 14.59
C TRP A 143 8.70 -4.13 13.63
N MET A 144 8.52 -4.93 12.58
CA MET A 144 7.33 -4.85 11.73
C MET A 144 6.06 -5.17 12.52
N ILE A 145 6.06 -6.27 13.30
CA ILE A 145 4.92 -6.67 14.14
C ILE A 145 4.60 -5.57 15.16
N VAL A 146 5.61 -5.06 15.86
CA VAL A 146 5.45 -3.98 16.85
C VAL A 146 4.86 -2.73 16.17
N CYS A 147 5.40 -2.32 15.03
CA CYS A 147 4.87 -1.18 14.28
C CYS A 147 3.42 -1.42 13.83
N GLY A 148 3.07 -2.62 13.38
CA GLY A 148 1.71 -2.98 13.01
C GLY A 148 0.74 -2.86 14.17
N LEU A 149 1.09 -3.39 15.34
CA LEU A 149 0.25 -3.34 16.55
C LEU A 149 0.00 -1.90 17.03
N PHE A 150 1.03 -1.04 17.03
CA PHE A 150 0.85 0.38 17.37
C PHE A 150 0.13 1.14 16.24
N GLY A 151 0.38 0.80 14.99
CA GLY A 151 -0.25 1.39 13.81
C GLY A 151 -1.77 1.25 13.78
N MET A 152 -2.32 0.21 14.42
CA MET A 152 -3.77 0.03 14.58
C MET A 152 -4.44 1.26 15.20
N ALA A 153 -3.84 1.90 16.20
CA ALA A 153 -4.38 3.10 16.84
C ALA A 153 -4.33 4.34 15.92
N SER A 154 -3.33 4.43 15.04
CA SER A 154 -3.28 5.47 14.00
C SER A 154 -4.42 5.27 12.99
N LYS A 155 -4.64 4.06 12.51
CA LYS A 155 -5.76 3.72 11.60
C LYS A 155 -7.12 4.07 12.23
N PHE A 156 -7.33 3.69 13.50
CA PHE A 156 -8.52 4.06 14.25
C PHE A 156 -8.78 5.56 14.18
N THR A 157 -7.75 6.37 14.39
CA THR A 157 -7.86 7.83 14.40
C THR A 157 -8.20 8.38 13.00
N GLU A 158 -7.42 7.99 11.99
CA GLU A 158 -7.58 8.53 10.64
C GLU A 158 -8.91 8.14 9.99
N CYS A 159 -9.38 6.90 10.19
CA CYS A 159 -10.65 6.45 9.61
C CYS A 159 -11.86 7.03 10.34
N THR A 160 -11.79 7.19 11.67
CA THR A 160 -12.80 7.95 12.43
C THR A 160 -12.92 9.38 11.89
N LEU A 161 -11.80 10.07 11.70
CA LEU A 161 -11.80 11.44 11.16
C LEU A 161 -12.28 11.47 9.70
N GLY A 162 -11.94 10.46 8.90
CA GLY A 162 -12.38 10.33 7.52
C GLY A 162 -13.89 10.33 7.37
N VAL A 163 -14.60 9.58 8.22
CA VAL A 163 -16.07 9.56 8.25
C VAL A 163 -16.64 10.81 8.88
N LYS A 164 -16.08 11.29 10.01
CA LYS A 164 -16.58 12.46 10.74
C LYS A 164 -16.62 13.73 9.88
N TYR A 165 -15.64 13.92 9.04
CA TYR A 165 -15.48 15.14 8.23
C TYR A 165 -15.78 14.95 6.73
N ARG A 166 -16.37 13.82 6.33
CA ARG A 166 -16.73 13.59 4.94
C ARG A 166 -17.77 14.61 4.43
N ASN A 167 -17.83 14.79 3.14
CA ASN A 167 -18.95 15.43 2.46
C ASN A 167 -19.98 14.37 2.06
N GLU A 168 -21.23 14.67 2.24
CA GLU A 168 -22.35 13.92 1.70
C GLU A 168 -22.88 14.69 0.49
N ASN A 169 -22.76 14.11 -0.69
CA ASN A 169 -23.08 14.76 -1.95
C ASN A 169 -24.59 14.59 -2.28
N ALA A 170 -25.14 15.48 -3.09
CA ALA A 170 -26.57 15.47 -3.44
C ALA A 170 -26.99 14.21 -4.23
N ASP A 171 -26.06 13.54 -4.90
CA ASP A 171 -26.26 12.29 -5.63
C ASP A 171 -26.18 11.04 -4.75
N GLY A 172 -26.02 11.19 -3.44
CA GLY A 172 -25.88 10.10 -2.48
C GLY A 172 -24.46 9.54 -2.34
N THR A 173 -23.50 10.00 -3.15
CA THR A 173 -22.09 9.65 -2.97
C THR A 173 -21.47 10.41 -1.82
N VAL A 174 -20.34 9.92 -1.33
CA VAL A 174 -19.60 10.60 -0.27
C VAL A 174 -18.16 10.86 -0.67
N SER A 175 -17.59 11.91 -0.11
CA SER A 175 -16.20 12.30 -0.35
C SER A 175 -15.53 12.63 0.97
N GLY A 176 -14.54 11.81 1.38
CA GLY A 176 -13.84 11.96 2.65
C GLY A 176 -12.35 11.64 2.52
N GLY A 177 -11.68 11.64 3.65
CA GLY A 177 -10.23 11.44 3.76
C GLY A 177 -9.47 12.67 4.24
N PRO A 178 -8.14 12.64 4.29
CA PRO A 178 -7.32 13.71 4.89
C PRO A 178 -7.54 15.09 4.31
N MET A 179 -7.73 15.22 2.99
CA MET A 179 -7.99 16.50 2.37
C MET A 179 -9.26 17.18 2.90
N TYR A 180 -10.26 16.39 3.33
CA TYR A 180 -11.50 16.90 3.91
C TYR A 180 -11.37 17.18 5.39
N TYR A 181 -10.83 16.25 6.20
CA TYR A 181 -10.71 16.47 7.63
C TYR A 181 -9.67 17.54 7.98
N LEU A 182 -8.56 17.66 7.23
CA LEU A 182 -7.59 18.72 7.43
C LEU A 182 -8.22 20.09 7.15
N SER A 183 -8.92 20.25 6.03
CA SER A 183 -9.54 21.52 5.70
C SER A 183 -10.63 21.94 6.70
N LYS A 184 -11.49 20.98 7.12
CA LYS A 184 -12.64 21.28 8.01
C LYS A 184 -12.22 21.42 9.47
N ALA A 185 -11.42 20.50 10.02
CA ALA A 185 -11.01 20.55 11.43
C ALA A 185 -10.15 21.78 11.73
N PHE A 186 -9.24 22.18 10.82
CA PHE A 186 -8.47 23.41 11.00
C PHE A 186 -9.33 24.66 10.85
N LYS A 187 -10.39 24.62 10.00
CA LYS A 187 -11.37 25.71 9.92
C LYS A 187 -12.13 25.89 11.23
N GLU A 188 -12.56 24.80 11.87
CA GLU A 188 -13.24 24.83 13.19
C GLU A 188 -12.35 25.47 14.28
N LYS A 189 -11.03 25.29 14.17
CA LYS A 189 -10.02 25.88 15.07
C LYS A 189 -9.56 27.30 14.66
N GLY A 190 -10.15 27.89 13.64
CA GLY A 190 -9.78 29.22 13.15
C GLY A 190 -8.55 29.28 12.24
N HIS A 191 -7.93 28.12 11.91
CA HIS A 191 -6.69 28.06 11.11
C HIS A 191 -6.95 27.68 9.64
N VAL A 192 -7.87 28.37 8.97
CA VAL A 192 -8.35 28.05 7.61
C VAL A 192 -7.21 27.93 6.58
N LYS A 193 -6.25 28.86 6.59
CA LYS A 193 -5.15 28.86 5.61
C LYS A 193 -4.24 27.62 5.75
N ILE A 194 -3.90 27.26 6.99
CA ILE A 194 -3.07 26.08 7.29
C ILE A 194 -3.81 24.82 6.86
N GLY A 195 -5.08 24.67 7.24
CA GLY A 195 -5.90 23.51 6.86
C GLY A 195 -6.00 23.35 5.35
N LYS A 196 -6.22 24.44 4.60
CA LYS A 196 -6.27 24.40 3.14
C LYS A 196 -4.92 24.03 2.50
N PHE A 197 -3.83 24.59 3.02
CA PHE A 197 -2.47 24.26 2.54
C PHE A 197 -2.16 22.78 2.71
N LEU A 198 -2.40 22.24 3.92
CA LEU A 198 -2.17 20.84 4.22
C LEU A 198 -3.08 19.89 3.39
N ALA A 199 -4.35 20.27 3.23
CA ALA A 199 -5.31 19.46 2.46
C ALA A 199 -4.95 19.41 0.97
N VAL A 200 -4.54 20.52 0.37
CA VAL A 200 -4.08 20.56 -1.03
C VAL A 200 -2.77 19.80 -1.19
N GLY A 201 -1.83 19.97 -0.26
CA GLY A 201 -0.57 19.24 -0.24
C GLY A 201 -0.81 17.73 -0.19
N PHE A 202 -1.67 17.27 0.73
CA PHE A 202 -2.04 15.87 0.83
C PHE A 202 -2.68 15.34 -0.46
N ALA A 203 -3.61 16.08 -1.06
CA ALA A 203 -4.28 15.66 -2.29
C ALA A 203 -3.28 15.51 -3.46
N ILE A 204 -2.34 16.43 -3.60
CA ILE A 204 -1.26 16.35 -4.62
C ILE A 204 -0.39 15.11 -4.37
N MET A 205 0.07 14.90 -3.12
CA MET A 205 0.89 13.74 -2.78
C MET A 205 0.15 12.42 -3.02
N THR A 206 -1.14 12.36 -2.69
CA THR A 206 -1.98 11.18 -2.95
C THR A 206 -2.05 10.87 -4.44
N ILE A 207 -2.22 11.87 -5.32
CA ILE A 207 -2.24 11.65 -6.76
C ILE A 207 -0.91 11.06 -7.24
N PHE A 208 0.23 11.60 -6.82
CA PHE A 208 1.54 11.04 -7.17
C PHE A 208 1.73 9.63 -6.63
N SER A 209 1.36 9.38 -5.37
CA SER A 209 1.43 8.06 -4.76
C SER A 209 0.55 7.04 -5.50
N THR A 210 -0.64 7.44 -5.95
CA THR A 210 -1.54 6.54 -6.67
C THR A 210 -0.99 6.16 -8.05
N PHE A 211 -0.35 7.06 -8.76
CA PHE A 211 0.29 6.71 -10.04
C PHE A 211 1.60 5.92 -9.86
N GLY A 212 2.42 6.25 -8.87
CA GLY A 212 3.68 5.57 -8.59
C GLY A 212 3.48 4.23 -7.88
N ALA A 213 3.29 4.29 -6.56
CA ALA A 213 3.25 3.10 -5.70
C ALA A 213 1.99 2.24 -5.91
N GLY A 214 0.83 2.88 -6.10
CA GLY A 214 -0.46 2.18 -6.23
C GLY A 214 -0.77 1.68 -7.64
N ASN A 215 0.03 2.03 -8.66
CA ASN A 215 -0.22 1.68 -10.05
C ASN A 215 1.06 1.12 -10.71
N MET A 216 2.00 1.99 -11.09
CA MET A 216 3.17 1.61 -11.88
C MET A 216 4.03 0.55 -11.19
N PHE A 217 4.31 0.70 -9.90
CA PHE A 217 5.05 -0.28 -9.11
C PHE A 217 4.36 -1.64 -9.09
N GLN A 218 3.04 -1.66 -8.89
CA GLN A 218 2.24 -2.89 -8.85
C GLN A 218 2.27 -3.60 -10.20
N GLY A 219 2.05 -2.86 -11.29
CA GLY A 219 2.10 -3.39 -12.65
C GLY A 219 3.49 -3.93 -13.02
N ASN A 220 4.54 -3.20 -12.67
CA ASN A 220 5.92 -3.61 -12.91
C ASN A 220 6.27 -4.93 -12.23
N GLN A 221 6.02 -5.02 -10.92
CA GLN A 221 6.33 -6.22 -10.14
C GLN A 221 5.48 -7.44 -10.57
N ALA A 222 4.21 -7.22 -10.94
CA ALA A 222 3.36 -8.26 -11.50
C ALA A 222 3.94 -8.78 -12.82
N ASN A 223 4.37 -7.88 -13.71
CA ASN A 223 5.02 -8.24 -14.96
C ASN A 223 6.34 -8.98 -14.74
N ALA A 224 7.18 -8.50 -13.81
CA ALA A 224 8.44 -9.14 -13.47
C ALA A 224 8.23 -10.60 -13.01
N MET A 225 7.23 -10.83 -12.17
CA MET A 225 6.88 -12.17 -11.70
C MET A 225 6.35 -13.07 -12.84
N ILE A 226 5.51 -12.53 -13.73
CA ILE A 226 5.02 -13.27 -14.91
C ILE A 226 6.19 -13.64 -15.83
N VAL A 227 7.09 -12.71 -16.12
CA VAL A 227 8.28 -12.95 -16.96
C VAL A 227 9.16 -14.03 -16.33
N GLN A 228 9.42 -13.94 -15.03
CA GLN A 228 10.24 -14.90 -14.29
C GLN A 228 9.62 -16.32 -14.33
N THR A 229 8.34 -16.44 -14.00
CA THR A 229 7.66 -17.73 -13.85
C THR A 229 7.39 -18.43 -15.18
N PHE A 230 7.04 -17.67 -16.23
CA PHE A 230 6.64 -18.24 -17.53
C PHE A 230 7.72 -18.17 -18.59
N GLY A 231 8.91 -17.62 -18.26
CA GLY A 231 10.02 -17.50 -19.22
C GLY A 231 9.69 -16.62 -20.44
N ILE A 232 8.84 -15.61 -20.26
CA ILE A 232 8.43 -14.70 -21.35
C ILE A 232 9.62 -13.80 -21.73
N ALA A 233 9.88 -13.64 -23.03
CA ALA A 233 10.96 -12.79 -23.46
C ALA A 233 10.77 -11.33 -23.01
N PRO A 234 11.86 -10.61 -22.62
CA PRO A 234 11.79 -9.18 -22.32
C PRO A 234 11.19 -8.38 -23.49
N GLY A 235 10.44 -7.30 -23.17
CA GLY A 235 9.82 -6.42 -24.17
C GLY A 235 8.35 -6.63 -24.44
N TYR A 236 7.72 -7.64 -23.81
CA TYR A 236 6.25 -7.86 -23.89
C TYR A 236 5.46 -7.31 -22.70
N GLY A 237 6.07 -6.51 -21.83
CA GLY A 237 5.41 -5.92 -20.66
C GLY A 237 4.18 -5.08 -21.02
N TRP A 238 4.17 -4.42 -22.18
CA TRP A 238 3.01 -3.68 -22.67
C TRP A 238 1.76 -4.56 -22.89
N VAL A 239 1.93 -5.85 -23.26
CA VAL A 239 0.82 -6.80 -23.43
C VAL A 239 0.21 -7.09 -22.05
N THR A 240 1.03 -7.42 -21.06
CA THR A 240 0.60 -7.57 -19.66
C THR A 240 -0.11 -6.31 -19.19
N GLY A 241 0.44 -5.14 -19.51
CA GLY A 241 -0.13 -3.83 -19.17
C GLY A 241 -1.51 -3.59 -19.77
N ILE A 242 -1.72 -3.91 -21.02
CA ILE A 242 -3.05 -3.79 -21.66
C ILE A 242 -4.07 -4.71 -20.97
N ILE A 243 -3.71 -5.97 -20.72
CA ILE A 243 -4.60 -6.92 -20.04
C ILE A 243 -4.96 -6.41 -18.64
N LEU A 244 -3.98 -6.02 -17.85
CA LEU A 244 -4.21 -5.46 -16.51
C LEU A 244 -5.02 -4.16 -16.55
N ALA A 245 -4.73 -3.26 -17.49
CA ALA A 245 -5.48 -2.00 -17.66
C ALA A 245 -6.95 -2.24 -17.99
N LEU A 246 -7.26 -3.20 -18.86
CA LEU A 246 -8.63 -3.58 -19.19
C LEU A 246 -9.35 -4.19 -17.98
N LEU A 247 -8.69 -5.06 -17.23
CA LEU A 247 -9.24 -5.63 -15.99
C LEU A 247 -9.52 -4.56 -14.96
N VAL A 248 -8.56 -3.66 -14.71
CA VAL A 248 -8.71 -2.52 -13.78
C VAL A 248 -9.84 -1.62 -14.24
N ALA A 249 -9.86 -1.23 -15.53
CA ALA A 249 -10.91 -0.37 -16.11
C ALA A 249 -12.30 -0.96 -15.88
N SER A 250 -12.49 -2.28 -16.07
CA SER A 250 -13.77 -2.96 -15.91
C SER A 250 -14.37 -2.79 -14.51
N VAL A 251 -13.51 -2.65 -13.50
CA VAL A 251 -13.94 -2.47 -12.09
C VAL A 251 -14.10 -1.01 -11.72
N ILE A 252 -13.12 -0.15 -12.07
CA ILE A 252 -13.09 1.23 -11.61
C ILE A 252 -14.14 2.13 -12.30
N ILE A 253 -14.65 1.73 -13.47
CA ILE A 253 -15.73 2.46 -14.16
C ILE A 253 -16.99 2.51 -13.28
N GLY A 254 -17.31 1.43 -12.56
CA GLY A 254 -18.49 1.35 -11.69
C GLY A 254 -18.36 2.08 -10.34
N GLY A 255 -17.24 2.78 -10.09
CA GLY A 255 -17.00 3.53 -8.85
C GLY A 255 -16.90 2.67 -7.61
N MET A 256 -17.09 3.29 -6.42
CA MET A 256 -16.90 2.63 -5.11
C MET A 256 -17.77 1.39 -4.91
N PRO A 257 -19.05 1.34 -5.33
CA PRO A 257 -19.86 0.12 -5.20
C PRO A 257 -19.29 -1.08 -5.96
N SER A 258 -18.77 -0.86 -7.19
CA SER A 258 -18.11 -1.90 -7.97
C SER A 258 -16.82 -2.35 -7.34
N ILE A 259 -15.97 -1.41 -6.92
CA ILE A 259 -14.71 -1.66 -6.22
C ILE A 259 -14.97 -2.50 -4.97
N GLY A 260 -15.87 -2.07 -4.09
CA GLY A 260 -16.23 -2.79 -2.87
C GLY A 260 -16.79 -4.19 -3.13
N SER A 261 -17.56 -4.37 -4.21
CA SER A 261 -18.09 -5.68 -4.60
C SER A 261 -16.99 -6.65 -5.05
N VAL A 262 -15.98 -6.16 -5.77
CA VAL A 262 -14.84 -6.98 -6.23
C VAL A 262 -13.89 -7.27 -5.08
N THR A 263 -13.49 -6.25 -4.32
CA THR A 263 -12.53 -6.39 -3.23
C THR A 263 -13.05 -7.27 -2.10
N SER A 264 -14.37 -7.23 -1.80
CA SER A 264 -14.99 -8.07 -0.78
C SER A 264 -14.94 -9.57 -1.08
N LYS A 265 -14.71 -9.96 -2.32
CA LYS A 265 -14.52 -11.37 -2.73
C LYS A 265 -13.04 -11.69 -2.95
N LEU A 266 -12.34 -10.79 -3.62
CA LEU A 266 -10.95 -11.00 -4.03
C LEU A 266 -10.00 -11.01 -2.82
N VAL A 267 -10.13 -10.04 -1.90
CA VAL A 267 -9.22 -9.90 -0.76
C VAL A 267 -9.25 -11.11 0.17
N PRO A 268 -10.40 -11.62 0.63
CA PRO A 268 -10.42 -12.85 1.42
C PRO A 268 -9.84 -14.05 0.68
N PHE A 269 -10.17 -14.19 -0.61
CA PHE A 269 -9.66 -15.30 -1.41
C PHE A 269 -8.13 -15.27 -1.53
N MET A 270 -7.55 -14.11 -1.90
CA MET A 270 -6.10 -13.99 -2.05
C MET A 270 -5.36 -14.13 -0.71
N ALA A 271 -5.95 -13.63 0.40
CA ALA A 271 -5.37 -13.78 1.72
C ALA A 271 -5.38 -15.25 2.19
N ILE A 272 -6.48 -15.96 2.01
CA ILE A 272 -6.60 -17.40 2.34
C ILE A 272 -5.61 -18.21 1.50
N LEU A 273 -5.50 -17.93 0.21
CA LEU A 273 -4.56 -18.61 -0.68
C LEU A 273 -3.11 -18.41 -0.20
N TYR A 274 -2.72 -17.16 0.06
CA TYR A 274 -1.36 -16.83 0.48
C TYR A 274 -1.01 -17.40 1.85
N ILE A 275 -1.91 -17.24 2.82
CA ILE A 275 -1.72 -17.80 4.17
C ILE A 275 -1.70 -19.33 4.10
N GLY A 276 -2.57 -19.93 3.28
CA GLY A 276 -2.61 -21.38 3.09
C GLY A 276 -1.29 -21.94 2.54
N MET A 277 -0.74 -21.30 1.50
CA MET A 277 0.59 -21.66 0.98
C MET A 277 1.68 -21.51 2.05
N SER A 278 1.69 -20.40 2.76
CA SER A 278 2.65 -20.15 3.84
C SER A 278 2.55 -21.21 4.94
N LEU A 279 1.33 -21.56 5.37
CA LEU A 279 1.12 -22.61 6.37
C LEU A 279 1.62 -23.98 5.90
N ILE A 280 1.45 -24.34 4.61
CA ILE A 280 1.98 -25.59 4.07
C ILE A 280 3.51 -25.59 4.16
N VAL A 281 4.19 -24.50 3.79
CA VAL A 281 5.65 -24.39 3.94
C VAL A 281 6.07 -24.53 5.40
N LEU A 282 5.39 -23.84 6.33
CA LEU A 282 5.67 -23.93 7.76
C LEU A 282 5.46 -25.34 8.32
N ILE A 283 4.41 -26.03 7.89
CA ILE A 283 4.13 -27.42 8.31
C ILE A 283 5.21 -28.36 7.75
N TYR A 284 5.65 -28.14 6.52
CA TYR A 284 6.70 -28.98 5.90
C TYR A 284 8.05 -28.85 6.64
N HIS A 285 8.35 -27.64 7.11
CA HIS A 285 9.58 -27.31 7.85
C HIS A 285 9.32 -27.03 9.36
N TYR A 286 8.39 -27.79 9.97
CA TYR A 286 7.94 -27.53 11.35
C TYR A 286 9.07 -27.57 12.40
N ASP A 287 10.10 -28.37 12.15
CA ASP A 287 11.30 -28.50 12.98
C ASP A 287 12.16 -27.23 13.03
N GLN A 288 12.06 -26.36 12.03
CA GLN A 288 12.82 -25.12 11.92
C GLN A 288 12.07 -23.90 12.47
N ILE A 289 10.76 -24.00 12.78
CA ILE A 289 9.96 -22.88 13.28
C ILE A 289 10.54 -22.29 14.56
N GLY A 290 10.99 -23.14 15.50
CA GLY A 290 11.61 -22.70 16.76
C GLY A 290 12.85 -21.86 16.52
N SER A 291 13.74 -22.32 15.64
CA SER A 291 14.96 -21.59 15.27
C SER A 291 14.63 -20.27 14.53
N ALA A 292 13.63 -20.26 13.64
CA ALA A 292 13.23 -19.04 12.97
C ALA A 292 12.69 -17.97 13.94
N ILE A 293 11.86 -18.37 14.89
CA ILE A 293 11.36 -17.48 15.94
C ILE A 293 12.54 -16.95 16.79
N GLU A 294 13.49 -17.79 17.17
CA GLU A 294 14.69 -17.39 17.91
C GLU A 294 15.49 -16.35 17.10
N GLN A 295 15.74 -16.62 15.81
CA GLN A 295 16.43 -15.68 14.93
C GLN A 295 15.72 -14.32 14.83
N ILE A 296 14.38 -14.30 14.78
CA ILE A 296 13.59 -13.06 14.78
C ILE A 296 13.78 -12.29 16.08
N PHE A 297 13.68 -12.97 17.24
CA PHE A 297 13.81 -12.30 18.53
C PHE A 297 15.27 -11.88 18.82
N VAL A 298 16.23 -12.76 18.64
CA VAL A 298 17.64 -12.44 18.85
C VAL A 298 18.09 -11.35 17.87
N GLY A 299 17.77 -11.50 16.59
CA GLY A 299 18.12 -10.53 15.55
C GLY A 299 17.49 -9.15 15.79
N ALA A 300 16.32 -9.08 16.41
CA ALA A 300 15.66 -7.81 16.74
C ALA A 300 16.44 -6.94 17.73
N PHE A 301 17.22 -7.54 18.62
CA PHE A 301 17.92 -6.82 19.70
C PHE A 301 19.44 -6.84 19.56
N THR A 302 19.99 -7.80 18.82
CA THR A 302 21.44 -7.87 18.57
C THR A 302 21.82 -7.28 17.21
N GLY A 303 20.92 -7.40 16.22
CA GLY A 303 21.19 -7.01 14.83
C GLY A 303 22.37 -7.76 14.22
N ALA A 304 22.62 -8.99 14.67
CA ALA A 304 23.73 -9.81 14.18
C ALA A 304 23.64 -10.01 12.67
N GLY A 305 24.70 -9.69 11.95
CA GLY A 305 24.79 -9.83 10.49
C GLY A 305 24.13 -8.72 9.68
N VAL A 306 23.68 -7.64 10.30
CA VAL A 306 22.99 -6.52 9.65
C VAL A 306 23.82 -5.24 9.74
N ALA A 307 23.88 -4.49 8.65
CA ALA A 307 24.47 -3.15 8.65
C ALA A 307 23.70 -2.24 9.63
N GLY A 308 24.39 -1.63 10.61
CA GLY A 308 23.76 -0.83 11.66
C GLY A 308 23.21 -1.63 12.84
N GLY A 309 23.47 -2.95 12.91
CA GLY A 309 23.10 -3.78 14.05
C GLY A 309 21.62 -3.71 14.43
N PHE A 310 21.32 -3.62 15.73
CA PHE A 310 19.96 -3.44 16.26
C PHE A 310 19.19 -2.29 15.58
N ILE A 311 19.85 -1.14 15.37
CA ILE A 311 19.22 0.04 14.78
C ILE A 311 18.86 -0.22 13.31
N GLY A 312 19.70 -0.95 12.57
CA GLY A 312 19.41 -1.35 11.19
C GLY A 312 18.16 -2.21 11.10
N ALA A 313 18.02 -3.23 11.94
CA ALA A 313 16.83 -4.08 12.02
C ALA A 313 15.57 -3.27 12.38
N LEU A 314 15.68 -2.38 13.38
CA LEU A 314 14.61 -1.47 13.79
C LEU A 314 14.14 -0.59 12.62
N ILE A 315 15.07 0.11 11.97
CA ILE A 315 14.74 1.03 10.86
C ILE A 315 14.06 0.29 9.72
N GLN A 316 14.62 -0.85 9.31
CA GLN A 316 14.03 -1.62 8.20
C GLN A 316 12.65 -2.17 8.57
N GLY A 317 12.48 -2.68 9.79
CA GLY A 317 11.18 -3.14 10.28
C GLY A 317 10.13 -2.03 10.28
N LEU A 318 10.43 -0.87 10.87
CA LEU A 318 9.50 0.27 10.91
C LEU A 318 9.21 0.82 9.51
N LYS A 319 10.23 0.99 8.68
CA LYS A 319 10.09 1.49 7.30
C LYS A 319 9.18 0.61 6.47
N ARG A 320 9.35 -0.71 6.54
CA ARG A 320 8.57 -1.65 5.74
C ARG A 320 7.17 -1.86 6.29
N ALA A 321 6.97 -1.90 7.59
CA ALA A 321 5.64 -1.94 8.19
C ALA A 321 4.81 -0.71 7.79
N THR A 322 5.38 0.50 7.91
CA THR A 322 4.70 1.74 7.51
C THR A 322 4.35 1.74 6.02
N PHE A 323 5.23 1.21 5.17
CA PHE A 323 4.96 1.09 3.74
C PHE A 323 3.84 0.07 3.45
N SER A 324 3.80 -1.06 4.19
CA SER A 324 2.82 -2.12 3.99
C SER A 324 1.43 -1.72 4.48
N ASN A 325 1.30 -1.33 5.76
CA ASN A 325 -0.01 -1.06 6.37
C ASN A 325 -0.49 0.39 6.23
N GLU A 326 0.36 1.31 5.79
CA GLU A 326 0.04 2.73 5.58
C GLU A 326 -0.55 3.43 6.82
N ALA A 327 -0.27 2.94 8.05
CA ALA A 327 -0.80 3.52 9.27
C ALA A 327 -0.25 4.93 9.51
N GLY A 328 -1.14 5.90 9.63
CA GLY A 328 -0.79 7.32 9.78
C GLY A 328 -0.58 8.05 8.44
N VAL A 329 -0.59 7.34 7.30
CA VAL A 329 -0.49 7.94 5.96
C VAL A 329 -1.82 8.59 5.53
N GLY A 330 -2.96 8.04 5.96
CA GLY A 330 -4.29 8.63 5.73
C GLY A 330 -5.04 8.09 4.50
N THR A 331 -4.43 7.26 3.69
CA THR A 331 -5.03 6.72 2.44
C THR A 331 -6.28 5.91 2.70
N SER A 332 -6.27 5.00 3.68
CA SER A 332 -7.42 4.16 4.04
C SER A 332 -8.64 4.98 4.50
N ALA A 333 -8.42 6.15 5.10
CA ALA A 333 -9.51 7.03 5.50
C ALA A 333 -10.40 7.47 4.30
N ILE A 334 -9.87 7.40 3.06
CA ILE A 334 -10.61 7.71 1.84
C ILE A 334 -11.61 6.59 1.53
N ALA A 335 -11.19 5.31 1.65
CA ALA A 335 -12.09 4.16 1.45
C ALA A 335 -13.13 4.06 2.58
N HIS A 336 -12.70 4.17 3.83
CA HIS A 336 -13.57 4.08 5.00
C HIS A 336 -14.60 5.20 5.06
N ALA A 337 -14.29 6.38 4.50
CA ALA A 337 -15.27 7.45 4.42
C ALA A 337 -16.50 7.10 3.57
N ALA A 338 -16.39 6.12 2.66
CA ALA A 338 -17.49 5.70 1.80
C ALA A 338 -18.53 4.78 2.48
N VAL A 339 -18.31 4.39 3.73
CA VAL A 339 -19.18 3.47 4.45
C VAL A 339 -20.57 4.07 4.75
N LYS A 340 -21.58 3.22 4.75
CA LYS A 340 -22.92 3.54 5.25
C LYS A 340 -22.94 3.53 6.77
N THR A 341 -22.81 4.70 7.39
CA THR A 341 -22.88 4.86 8.84
C THR A 341 -23.12 6.32 9.24
N LYS A 342 -23.79 6.51 10.37
CA LYS A 342 -23.91 7.80 11.07
C LYS A 342 -22.89 7.96 12.21
N GLU A 343 -22.27 6.85 12.60
CA GLU A 343 -21.36 6.80 13.74
C GLU A 343 -19.92 6.69 13.28
N PRO A 344 -19.15 7.80 13.21
CA PRO A 344 -17.78 7.80 12.69
C PRO A 344 -16.83 6.83 13.38
N ILE A 345 -17.06 6.60 14.69
CA ILE A 345 -16.20 5.74 15.51
C ILE A 345 -16.27 4.27 15.11
N THR A 346 -17.37 3.83 14.48
CA THR A 346 -17.52 2.44 14.03
C THR A 346 -16.44 2.08 12.99
N GLU A 347 -16.16 3.00 12.07
CA GLU A 347 -15.10 2.81 11.08
C GLU A 347 -13.71 2.88 11.69
N GLY A 348 -13.52 3.66 12.74
CA GLY A 348 -12.30 3.59 13.53
C GLY A 348 -12.06 2.18 14.09
N PHE A 349 -13.09 1.54 14.65
CA PHE A 349 -12.97 0.16 15.13
C PHE A 349 -12.71 -0.83 13.99
N VAL A 350 -13.40 -0.71 12.86
CA VAL A 350 -13.20 -1.57 11.69
C VAL A 350 -11.77 -1.49 11.19
N SER A 351 -11.21 -0.29 11.08
CA SER A 351 -9.86 -0.07 10.58
C SER A 351 -8.73 -0.59 11.48
N LEU A 352 -9.01 -0.95 12.74
CA LEU A 352 -8.06 -1.68 13.59
C LEU A 352 -7.61 -3.00 12.95
N LEU A 353 -8.48 -3.64 12.17
CA LEU A 353 -8.19 -4.93 11.55
C LEU A 353 -7.18 -4.83 10.39
N GLU A 354 -7.00 -3.64 9.78
CA GLU A 354 -6.11 -3.48 8.63
C GLU A 354 -4.65 -3.80 8.97
N PRO A 355 -3.97 -3.08 9.89
CA PRO A 355 -2.57 -3.37 10.19
C PRO A 355 -2.39 -4.75 10.84
N PHE A 356 -3.42 -5.25 11.52
CA PHE A 356 -3.38 -6.59 12.10
C PHE A 356 -3.33 -7.67 10.99
N ILE A 357 -4.24 -7.62 10.03
CA ILE A 357 -4.28 -8.59 8.93
C ILE A 357 -3.06 -8.41 8.02
N ASP A 358 -2.78 -7.18 7.62
CA ASP A 358 -1.68 -6.84 6.70
C ASP A 358 -0.31 -7.21 7.27
N THR A 359 0.02 -6.61 8.42
CA THR A 359 1.39 -6.66 8.93
C THR A 359 1.59 -7.77 9.96
N VAL A 360 0.68 -7.90 10.95
CA VAL A 360 0.85 -8.89 12.01
C VAL A 360 0.61 -10.31 11.51
N ILE A 361 -0.28 -10.51 10.53
CA ILE A 361 -0.51 -11.84 9.95
C ILE A 361 0.31 -12.01 8.66
N ILE A 362 -0.03 -11.30 7.58
CA ILE A 362 0.49 -11.62 6.24
C ILE A 362 2.00 -11.37 6.14
N CYS A 363 2.51 -10.21 6.58
CA CYS A 363 3.95 -9.96 6.56
C CYS A 363 4.73 -10.93 7.45
N THR A 364 4.17 -11.33 8.60
CA THR A 364 4.82 -12.32 9.48
C THR A 364 4.90 -13.70 8.82
N MET A 365 3.84 -14.12 8.10
CA MET A 365 3.88 -15.38 7.36
C MET A 365 4.97 -15.36 6.28
N THR A 366 5.08 -14.27 5.52
CA THR A 366 6.16 -14.09 4.53
C THR A 366 7.54 -14.16 5.19
N ALA A 367 7.71 -13.43 6.29
CA ALA A 367 8.98 -13.38 7.00
C ALA A 367 9.40 -14.75 7.57
N LEU A 368 8.45 -15.51 8.12
CA LEU A 368 8.72 -16.87 8.60
C LEU A 368 9.15 -17.81 7.47
N VAL A 369 8.45 -17.77 6.32
CA VAL A 369 8.82 -18.59 5.16
C VAL A 369 10.25 -18.27 4.69
N ILE A 370 10.59 -16.98 4.55
CA ILE A 370 11.94 -16.56 4.14
C ILE A 370 12.98 -16.94 5.19
N THR A 371 12.69 -16.77 6.47
CA THR A 371 13.65 -17.10 7.54
C THR A 371 13.92 -18.59 7.64
N ILE A 372 12.89 -19.41 7.49
CA ILE A 372 13.01 -20.87 7.51
C ILE A 372 13.81 -21.39 6.31
N SER A 373 13.64 -20.81 5.12
CA SER A 373 14.43 -21.22 3.94
C SER A 373 15.91 -20.88 4.03
N GLY A 374 16.34 -20.06 5.01
CA GLY A 374 17.73 -19.63 5.16
C GLY A 374 18.24 -18.72 4.06
N MET A 375 17.39 -18.27 3.14
CA MET A 375 17.78 -17.47 1.98
C MET A 375 17.95 -15.95 2.28
N ASN A 376 17.82 -15.55 3.52
CA ASN A 376 17.88 -14.16 3.97
C ASN A 376 19.28 -13.50 3.93
N THR A 377 20.30 -14.22 3.48
CA THR A 377 21.71 -13.76 3.45
C THR A 377 22.32 -13.71 2.06
N GLY A 378 21.51 -13.83 1.01
CA GLY A 378 21.98 -13.95 -0.38
C GLY A 378 21.91 -12.64 -1.19
N GLU A 379 22.22 -12.73 -2.48
CA GLU A 379 22.12 -11.64 -3.44
C GLU A 379 20.65 -11.30 -3.82
N LEU A 380 19.70 -12.17 -3.43
CA LEU A 380 18.29 -11.99 -3.76
C LEU A 380 17.62 -10.99 -2.82
N SER A 381 16.71 -10.20 -3.35
CA SER A 381 15.87 -9.29 -2.57
C SER A 381 14.48 -9.16 -3.18
N GLY A 382 13.53 -8.55 -2.44
CA GLY A 382 12.19 -8.29 -2.94
C GLY A 382 11.40 -9.55 -3.27
N VAL A 383 10.65 -9.52 -4.38
CA VAL A 383 9.80 -10.63 -4.79
C VAL A 383 10.59 -11.88 -5.15
N SER A 384 11.80 -11.73 -5.70
CA SER A 384 12.65 -12.86 -6.08
C SER A 384 13.12 -13.66 -4.88
N LEU A 385 13.46 -13.00 -3.76
CA LEU A 385 13.80 -13.67 -2.50
C LEU A 385 12.59 -14.48 -1.96
N THR A 386 11.42 -13.86 -1.93
CA THR A 386 10.20 -14.54 -1.48
C THR A 386 9.85 -15.72 -2.39
N SER A 387 9.96 -15.54 -3.71
CA SER A 387 9.72 -16.62 -4.67
C SER A 387 10.66 -17.81 -4.47
N ALA A 388 11.95 -17.55 -4.33
CA ALA A 388 12.94 -18.60 -4.06
C ALA A 388 12.61 -19.37 -2.78
N ALA A 389 12.25 -18.66 -1.69
CA ALA A 389 11.90 -19.28 -0.41
C ALA A 389 10.67 -20.20 -0.49
N PHE A 390 9.65 -19.85 -1.25
CA PHE A 390 8.49 -20.71 -1.48
C PHE A 390 8.82 -21.90 -2.39
N THR A 391 9.59 -21.67 -3.45
CA THR A 391 9.93 -22.68 -4.47
C THR A 391 10.81 -23.80 -3.91
N GLU A 392 11.60 -23.51 -2.85
CA GLU A 392 12.39 -24.52 -2.15
C GLU A 392 11.53 -25.69 -1.64
N THR A 393 10.31 -25.41 -1.18
CA THR A 393 9.40 -26.47 -0.70
C THR A 393 8.76 -27.23 -1.86
N SER A 394 8.34 -26.54 -2.92
CA SER A 394 7.75 -27.15 -4.12
C SER A 394 7.72 -26.18 -5.29
N PHE A 395 8.05 -26.66 -6.49
CA PHE A 395 7.98 -25.88 -7.73
C PHE A 395 6.55 -25.36 -8.04
N ILE A 396 5.51 -25.99 -7.53
CA ILE A 396 4.11 -25.55 -7.70
C ILE A 396 3.90 -24.17 -7.05
N PHE A 397 4.61 -23.90 -5.97
CA PHE A 397 4.48 -22.62 -5.27
C PHE A 397 4.95 -21.42 -6.10
N GLU A 398 5.85 -21.59 -7.06
CA GLU A 398 6.22 -20.54 -7.99
C GLU A 398 5.01 -20.04 -8.78
N TYR A 399 4.22 -20.95 -9.34
CA TYR A 399 3.00 -20.60 -10.11
C TYR A 399 1.89 -20.02 -9.23
N LEU A 400 1.68 -20.60 -8.05
CA LEU A 400 0.69 -20.11 -7.10
C LEU A 400 1.06 -18.71 -6.56
N LEU A 401 2.34 -18.48 -6.31
CA LEU A 401 2.85 -17.18 -5.89
C LEU A 401 2.71 -16.16 -7.01
N ALA A 402 3.04 -16.51 -8.27
CA ALA A 402 2.85 -15.64 -9.42
C ALA A 402 1.37 -15.23 -9.56
N MET A 403 0.44 -16.16 -9.44
CA MET A 403 -1.00 -15.87 -9.43
C MET A 403 -1.37 -14.92 -8.29
N THR A 404 -0.85 -15.16 -7.08
CA THR A 404 -1.11 -14.34 -5.90
C THR A 404 -0.56 -12.93 -6.08
N VAL A 405 0.66 -12.78 -6.58
CA VAL A 405 1.31 -11.48 -6.88
C VAL A 405 0.49 -10.67 -7.87
N VAL A 406 0.00 -11.30 -8.95
CA VAL A 406 -0.86 -10.63 -9.94
C VAL A 406 -2.18 -10.18 -9.31
N MET A 407 -2.81 -11.03 -8.48
CA MET A 407 -4.05 -10.66 -7.77
C MET A 407 -3.82 -9.52 -6.79
N PHE A 408 -2.73 -9.52 -6.02
CA PHE A 408 -2.36 -8.47 -5.09
C PHE A 408 -2.13 -7.15 -5.84
N ALA A 409 -1.36 -7.18 -6.93
CA ALA A 409 -1.12 -6.01 -7.77
C ALA A 409 -2.42 -5.43 -8.34
N PHE A 410 -3.27 -6.29 -8.92
CA PHE A 410 -4.57 -5.90 -9.46
C PHE A 410 -5.47 -5.27 -8.38
N SER A 411 -5.58 -5.92 -7.22
CA SER A 411 -6.41 -5.42 -6.13
C SER A 411 -5.95 -4.06 -5.62
N THR A 412 -4.64 -3.87 -5.47
CA THR A 412 -4.04 -2.59 -5.06
C THR A 412 -4.32 -1.49 -6.09
N MET A 413 -4.12 -1.77 -7.38
CA MET A 413 -4.44 -0.80 -8.45
C MET A 413 -5.91 -0.37 -8.39
N VAL A 414 -6.84 -1.30 -8.17
CA VAL A 414 -8.27 -1.00 -8.07
C VAL A 414 -8.57 -0.05 -6.91
N SER A 415 -8.04 -0.30 -5.71
CA SER A 415 -8.28 0.55 -4.53
C SER A 415 -7.59 1.90 -4.63
N TYR A 416 -6.34 1.92 -5.08
CA TYR A 416 -5.61 3.18 -5.26
C TYR A 416 -6.21 4.08 -6.33
N SER A 417 -6.86 3.49 -7.35
CA SER A 417 -7.60 4.29 -8.33
C SER A 417 -8.69 5.15 -7.68
N TYR A 418 -9.35 4.64 -6.64
CA TYR A 418 -10.35 5.39 -5.89
C TYR A 418 -9.73 6.48 -5.03
N TYR A 419 -8.60 6.19 -4.36
CA TYR A 419 -7.89 7.17 -3.54
C TYR A 419 -7.46 8.38 -4.37
N GLY A 420 -6.82 8.13 -5.50
CA GLY A 420 -6.40 9.19 -6.40
C GLY A 420 -7.56 9.91 -7.08
N LEU A 421 -8.65 9.21 -7.41
CA LEU A 421 -9.85 9.85 -7.94
C LEU A 421 -10.43 10.88 -6.95
N LYS A 422 -10.56 10.51 -5.68
CA LYS A 422 -11.06 11.44 -4.64
C LYS A 422 -10.11 12.63 -4.41
N ALA A 423 -8.81 12.40 -4.46
CA ALA A 423 -7.82 13.48 -4.40
C ALA A 423 -7.88 14.38 -5.65
N TRP A 424 -8.05 13.78 -6.83
CA TRP A 424 -8.20 14.50 -8.10
C TRP A 424 -9.46 15.37 -8.11
N THR A 425 -10.60 14.80 -7.73
CA THR A 425 -11.86 15.56 -7.70
C THR A 425 -11.88 16.63 -6.62
N TYR A 426 -11.16 16.45 -5.52
CA TYR A 426 -10.95 17.51 -4.52
C TYR A 426 -10.24 18.74 -5.11
N LEU A 427 -9.24 18.54 -5.99
CA LEU A 427 -8.47 19.64 -6.59
C LEU A 427 -9.16 20.27 -7.80
N PHE A 428 -9.79 19.46 -8.65
CA PHE A 428 -10.32 19.89 -9.95
C PHE A 428 -11.85 19.98 -10.01
N GLY A 429 -12.52 19.59 -8.93
CA GLY A 429 -13.98 19.57 -8.83
C GLY A 429 -14.60 18.25 -9.26
N GLU A 430 -15.76 17.96 -8.68
CA GLU A 430 -16.55 16.76 -8.95
C GLU A 430 -17.31 16.94 -10.26
N SER A 431 -16.90 16.24 -11.32
CA SER A 431 -17.60 16.17 -12.61
C SER A 431 -17.29 14.86 -13.30
N LYS A 432 -18.25 14.34 -14.07
CA LYS A 432 -18.07 13.11 -14.87
C LYS A 432 -16.87 13.19 -15.82
N THR A 433 -16.60 14.38 -16.39
CA THR A 433 -15.43 14.60 -17.25
C THR A 433 -14.12 14.43 -16.49
N ASN A 434 -13.99 15.03 -15.29
CA ASN A 434 -12.81 14.89 -14.46
C ASN A 434 -12.57 13.45 -14.03
N GLU A 435 -13.63 12.70 -13.72
CA GLU A 435 -13.54 11.28 -13.39
C GLU A 435 -13.05 10.44 -14.58
N ILE A 436 -13.62 10.65 -15.78
CA ILE A 436 -13.20 9.92 -16.99
C ILE A 436 -11.74 10.23 -17.32
N VAL A 437 -11.34 11.51 -17.26
CA VAL A 437 -9.96 11.93 -17.52
C VAL A 437 -9.01 11.23 -16.56
N TYR A 438 -9.31 11.26 -15.25
CA TYR A 438 -8.48 10.59 -14.25
C TYR A 438 -8.37 9.07 -14.50
N LYS A 439 -9.50 8.38 -14.68
CA LYS A 439 -9.55 6.93 -14.90
C LYS A 439 -8.79 6.54 -16.18
N THR A 440 -8.89 7.34 -17.24
CA THR A 440 -8.14 7.11 -18.48
C THR A 440 -6.65 7.24 -18.27
N ILE A 441 -6.20 8.32 -17.61
CA ILE A 441 -4.79 8.53 -17.27
C ILE A 441 -4.29 7.37 -16.40
N PHE A 442 -5.08 6.96 -15.40
CA PHE A 442 -4.72 5.86 -14.51
C PHE A 442 -4.48 4.55 -15.27
N CYS A 443 -5.36 4.19 -16.22
CA CYS A 443 -5.20 2.99 -17.06
C CYS A 443 -3.97 3.07 -17.98
N LEU A 444 -3.66 4.26 -18.52
CA LEU A 444 -2.44 4.45 -19.31
C LEU A 444 -1.17 4.23 -18.46
N PHE A 445 -1.17 4.69 -17.22
CA PHE A 445 -0.05 4.46 -16.31
C PHE A 445 0.11 2.99 -15.91
N VAL A 446 -0.93 2.16 -15.92
CA VAL A 446 -0.79 0.70 -15.78
C VAL A 446 0.07 0.14 -16.90
N ILE A 447 -0.20 0.52 -18.17
CA ILE A 447 0.56 0.06 -19.33
C ILE A 447 2.01 0.54 -19.28
N VAL A 448 2.22 1.81 -18.92
CA VAL A 448 3.57 2.36 -18.75
C VAL A 448 4.33 1.60 -17.66
N GLY A 449 3.72 1.37 -16.49
CA GLY A 449 4.35 0.70 -15.37
C GLY A 449 4.82 -0.72 -15.66
N THR A 450 4.05 -1.49 -16.43
CA THR A 450 4.45 -2.84 -16.86
C THR A 450 5.52 -2.85 -17.95
N SER A 451 5.69 -1.74 -18.66
CA SER A 451 6.59 -1.64 -19.82
C SER A 451 7.99 -1.13 -19.47
N ILE A 452 8.16 -0.47 -18.30
CA ILE A 452 9.45 0.06 -17.85
C ILE A 452 10.12 -0.92 -16.88
N SER A 453 11.46 -0.96 -16.88
CA SER A 453 12.24 -1.65 -15.87
C SER A 453 12.44 -0.71 -14.67
N PHE A 454 12.10 -1.14 -13.45
CA PHE A 454 12.50 -0.46 -12.23
C PHE A 454 13.83 -1.07 -11.77
N SER A 455 14.90 -0.30 -11.79
CA SER A 455 16.06 -0.62 -10.98
C SER A 455 15.68 -0.36 -9.51
N ALA A 456 15.70 -1.40 -8.71
CA ALA A 456 15.35 -1.38 -7.29
C ALA A 456 16.27 -0.46 -6.47
#